data_effe67baf56f07bf712a262c75f08005
#
_entry.id   effe67baf56f07bf712a262c75f08005
#
_cell.length_a   1.000
_cell.length_b   1.000
_cell.length_c   1.000
_cell.angle_alpha   90.00
_cell.angle_beta   90.00
_cell.angle_gamma   90.00
#
_symmetry.space_group_name_H-M   'P 1'
#
loop_
_entity.id
_entity.type
_entity.pdbx_description
1 polymer ?
#
loop_
_entity_poly.entity_id
_entity_poly.type
_entity_poly.pdbx_seq_one_letter_code
_entity_poly.pdbx_strand_id
1 'polypeptide(L)'
;SDGDARKCLNALEIAALTTPQGKEGVVCVDLQAAMDSIQKKAVVYDGTGDDHYDTISAFIKSIRGGDPDAAIYWLAKMLHAGEEIRFITRRLVICASEDIGLADSNALVVAQSAAQAVEFIGLPEAQLILAHATLYLATAPKSNSATVAISEASREVQEGRTLAVPDHLRDSHFKGAERLQRGAGYLYPHDHKGAVVPQAYLPEGRRYYTSTEHGQEKRIKERLDFWRRQFEELSARK
;
A
#
# COMPACT_ATOMS: atom_id res chain seq x y z
N SER A 1 -28.38 7.91 -8.69
CA SER A 1 -28.18 6.47 -9.05
C SER A 1 -26.75 6.18 -9.51
N ASP A 2 -25.92 7.20 -9.70
CA ASP A 2 -24.49 7.16 -10.05
C ASP A 2 -24.11 6.10 -11.10
N GLY A 3 -24.93 5.99 -12.14
CA GLY A 3 -24.76 5.01 -13.21
C GLY A 3 -25.31 3.60 -12.94
N ASP A 4 -25.85 3.32 -11.73
CA ASP A 4 -26.49 2.05 -11.42
C ASP A 4 -27.95 2.06 -11.91
N ALA A 5 -28.17 1.41 -13.04
CA ALA A 5 -29.50 1.32 -13.67
C ALA A 5 -30.52 0.59 -12.78
N ARG A 6 -30.12 -0.41 -11.97
CA ARG A 6 -31.03 -1.13 -11.07
C ARG A 6 -31.50 -0.23 -9.95
N LYS A 7 -30.61 0.56 -9.32
CA LYS A 7 -30.99 1.53 -8.30
C LYS A 7 -31.91 2.61 -8.86
N CYS A 8 -31.68 3.07 -10.10
CA CYS A 8 -32.50 4.04 -10.78
C CYS A 8 -33.91 3.50 -11.02
N LEU A 9 -34.04 2.28 -11.54
CA LEU A 9 -35.33 1.65 -11.81
C LEU A 9 -36.12 1.36 -10.51
N ASN A 10 -35.46 0.88 -9.47
CA ASN A 10 -36.06 0.67 -8.17
C ASN A 10 -36.58 1.99 -7.55
N ALA A 11 -35.79 3.06 -7.63
CA ALA A 11 -36.22 4.37 -7.14
C ALA A 11 -37.42 4.91 -7.93
N LEU A 12 -37.44 4.74 -9.25
CA LEU A 12 -38.55 5.11 -10.09
C LEU A 12 -39.85 4.31 -9.78
N GLU A 13 -39.71 2.99 -9.58
CA GLU A 13 -40.82 2.11 -9.19
C GLU A 13 -41.42 2.52 -7.84
N ILE A 14 -40.58 2.76 -6.82
CA ILE A 14 -41.03 3.25 -5.52
C ILE A 14 -41.70 4.60 -5.65
N ALA A 15 -41.11 5.55 -6.39
CA ALA A 15 -41.72 6.86 -6.62
C ALA A 15 -43.13 6.74 -7.28
N ALA A 16 -43.25 5.90 -8.30
CA ALA A 16 -44.50 5.68 -9.00
C ALA A 16 -45.57 5.04 -8.11
N LEU A 17 -45.22 4.13 -7.20
CA LEU A 17 -46.14 3.43 -6.30
C LEU A 17 -46.55 4.26 -5.07
N THR A 18 -45.67 5.17 -4.61
CA THR A 18 -45.89 5.94 -3.39
C THR A 18 -46.43 7.35 -3.62
N THR A 19 -46.29 7.90 -4.84
CA THR A 19 -46.80 9.24 -5.18
C THR A 19 -48.29 9.18 -5.48
N PRO A 20 -49.14 9.99 -4.82
CA PRO A 20 -50.57 10.01 -5.08
C PRO A 20 -50.90 10.42 -6.53
N GLN A 21 -51.93 9.80 -7.09
CA GLN A 21 -52.45 10.16 -8.41
C GLN A 21 -53.06 11.57 -8.40
N GLY A 22 -52.69 12.39 -9.36
CA GLY A 22 -53.33 13.68 -9.60
C GLY A 22 -54.77 13.57 -10.13
N LYS A 23 -55.43 14.72 -10.31
CA LYS A 23 -56.84 14.80 -10.73
C LYS A 23 -57.17 14.13 -12.06
N GLU A 24 -56.21 13.86 -12.90
CA GLU A 24 -56.36 13.20 -14.20
C GLU A 24 -55.88 11.73 -14.19
N GLY A 25 -55.64 11.15 -13.01
CA GLY A 25 -55.13 9.78 -12.88
C GLY A 25 -53.63 9.65 -13.25
N VAL A 26 -52.92 10.76 -13.44
CA VAL A 26 -51.48 10.79 -13.76
C VAL A 26 -50.68 10.92 -12.47
N VAL A 27 -49.63 10.11 -12.33
CA VAL A 27 -48.67 10.23 -11.24
C VAL A 27 -47.56 11.17 -11.68
N CYS A 28 -47.46 12.33 -11.02
CA CYS A 28 -46.38 13.28 -11.26
C CYS A 28 -45.27 13.08 -10.23
N VAL A 29 -44.18 12.51 -10.63
CA VAL A 29 -42.97 12.36 -9.78
C VAL A 29 -42.17 13.64 -9.88
N ASP A 30 -42.30 14.50 -8.87
CA ASP A 30 -41.43 15.68 -8.74
C ASP A 30 -40.07 15.35 -8.06
N LEU A 31 -39.22 16.35 -7.94
CA LEU A 31 -37.91 16.17 -7.33
C LEU A 31 -38.03 15.68 -5.88
N GLN A 32 -38.99 16.14 -5.12
CA GLN A 32 -39.20 15.74 -3.74
C GLN A 32 -39.63 14.28 -3.64
N ALA A 33 -40.59 13.84 -4.44
CA ALA A 33 -41.04 12.45 -4.52
C ALA A 33 -39.87 11.52 -4.96
N ALA A 34 -39.03 11.96 -5.90
CA ALA A 34 -37.86 11.24 -6.32
C ALA A 34 -36.81 11.14 -5.20
N MET A 35 -36.61 12.20 -4.40
CA MET A 35 -35.72 12.20 -3.25
C MET A 35 -36.21 11.32 -2.11
N ASP A 36 -37.49 11.30 -1.84
CA ASP A 36 -38.14 10.49 -0.80
C ASP A 36 -38.11 8.99 -1.17
N SER A 37 -38.24 8.68 -2.45
CA SER A 37 -38.19 7.29 -2.94
C SER A 37 -36.76 6.70 -2.95
N ILE A 38 -35.75 7.55 -2.96
CA ILE A 38 -34.34 7.17 -2.73
C ILE A 38 -34.10 7.27 -1.22
N GLN A 39 -34.44 6.26 -0.45
CA GLN A 39 -34.46 6.23 1.03
C GLN A 39 -33.11 6.50 1.73
N LYS A 40 -32.13 7.04 1.04
CA LYS A 40 -30.88 7.57 1.64
C LYS A 40 -30.43 8.77 0.80
N LYS A 41 -30.14 9.90 1.45
CA LYS A 41 -29.26 10.89 0.85
C LYS A 41 -28.02 10.14 0.37
N ALA A 42 -27.92 9.91 -0.92
CA ALA A 42 -26.65 9.49 -1.50
C ALA A 42 -25.64 10.58 -1.10
N VAL A 43 -24.59 10.21 -0.39
CA VAL A 43 -23.39 11.04 -0.36
C VAL A 43 -22.87 10.94 -1.78
N VAL A 44 -23.33 11.86 -2.63
CA VAL A 44 -22.85 11.97 -4.00
C VAL A 44 -21.47 12.58 -3.88
N TYR A 45 -20.45 11.87 -4.33
CA TYR A 45 -19.22 12.54 -4.72
C TYR A 45 -19.59 13.58 -5.78
N ASP A 46 -19.24 14.82 -5.56
CA ASP A 46 -19.47 15.88 -6.54
C ASP A 46 -18.91 15.41 -7.88
N GLY A 47 -19.70 15.51 -8.96
CA GLY A 47 -19.40 14.89 -10.26
C GLY A 47 -18.10 15.37 -10.96
N THR A 48 -17.30 16.20 -10.28
CA THR A 48 -16.00 16.68 -10.73
C THR A 48 -14.84 15.71 -10.48
N GLY A 49 -15.03 14.63 -9.69
CA GLY A 49 -13.98 13.69 -9.32
C GLY A 49 -13.03 14.17 -8.21
N ASP A 50 -13.04 15.45 -7.85
CA ASP A 50 -12.12 16.03 -6.86
C ASP A 50 -12.43 15.50 -5.45
N ASP A 51 -13.72 15.39 -5.05
CA ASP A 51 -14.13 14.87 -3.73
C ASP A 51 -13.75 13.38 -3.54
N HIS A 52 -13.71 12.60 -4.62
CA HIS A 52 -13.19 11.22 -4.63
C HIS A 52 -11.71 11.18 -4.23
N TYR A 53 -10.87 11.97 -4.93
CA TYR A 53 -9.43 12.02 -4.66
C TYR A 53 -9.13 12.65 -3.29
N ASP A 54 -9.91 13.63 -2.86
CA ASP A 54 -9.76 14.26 -1.55
C ASP A 54 -10.10 13.28 -0.43
N THR A 55 -11.18 12.50 -0.57
CA THR A 55 -11.59 11.52 0.45
C THR A 55 -10.57 10.40 0.60
N ILE A 56 -10.08 9.82 -0.49
CA ILE A 56 -9.03 8.79 -0.42
C ILE A 56 -7.70 9.35 0.11
N SER A 57 -7.38 10.61 -0.24
CA SER A 57 -6.20 11.30 0.29
C SER A 57 -6.32 11.52 1.80
N ALA A 58 -7.48 11.95 2.29
CA ALA A 58 -7.76 12.11 3.73
C ALA A 58 -7.67 10.75 4.45
N PHE A 59 -8.23 9.69 3.87
CA PHE A 59 -8.14 8.33 4.39
C PHE A 59 -6.70 7.88 4.60
N ILE A 60 -5.88 7.94 3.57
CA ILE A 60 -4.46 7.52 3.65
C ILE A 60 -3.66 8.44 4.60
N LYS A 61 -3.89 9.74 4.58
CA LYS A 61 -3.23 10.68 5.49
C LYS A 61 -3.58 10.42 6.95
N SER A 62 -4.83 10.01 7.24
CA SER A 62 -5.26 9.64 8.59
C SER A 62 -4.55 8.37 9.07
N ILE A 63 -4.44 7.34 8.21
CA ILE A 63 -3.67 6.13 8.51
C ILE A 63 -2.20 6.47 8.77
N ARG A 64 -1.59 7.27 7.90
CA ARG A 64 -0.20 7.73 8.01
C ARG A 64 0.04 8.53 9.28
N GLY A 65 -0.91 9.39 9.63
CA GLY A 65 -0.86 10.24 10.83
C GLY A 65 -1.14 9.48 12.14
N GLY A 66 -1.63 8.23 12.06
CA GLY A 66 -1.93 7.42 13.25
C GLY A 66 -3.25 7.79 13.92
N ASP A 67 -4.22 8.33 13.16
CA ASP A 67 -5.57 8.63 13.64
C ASP A 67 -6.56 7.55 13.16
N PRO A 68 -6.88 6.54 14.00
CA PRO A 68 -7.77 5.45 13.63
C PRO A 68 -9.23 5.90 13.48
N ASP A 69 -9.67 6.89 14.23
CA ASP A 69 -11.06 7.36 14.19
C ASP A 69 -11.33 8.12 12.88
N ALA A 70 -10.41 9.02 12.49
CA ALA A 70 -10.49 9.69 11.20
C ALA A 70 -10.39 8.68 10.04
N ALA A 71 -9.50 7.68 10.10
CA ALA A 71 -9.37 6.67 9.08
C ALA A 71 -10.67 5.86 8.90
N ILE A 72 -11.31 5.43 9.98
CA ILE A 72 -12.61 4.73 9.92
C ILE A 72 -13.72 5.63 9.38
N TYR A 73 -13.73 6.90 9.74
CA TYR A 73 -14.74 7.83 9.20
C TYR A 73 -14.63 7.97 7.69
N TRP A 74 -13.41 8.17 7.16
CA TRP A 74 -13.18 8.28 5.73
C TRP A 74 -13.46 6.97 4.98
N LEU A 75 -13.14 5.81 5.58
CA LEU A 75 -13.54 4.50 5.05
C LEU A 75 -15.05 4.39 4.92
N ALA A 76 -15.80 4.75 5.99
CA ALA A 76 -17.25 4.70 5.97
C ALA A 76 -17.86 5.66 4.92
N LYS A 77 -17.29 6.87 4.75
CA LYS A 77 -17.69 7.81 3.70
C LYS A 77 -17.49 7.20 2.31
N MET A 78 -16.35 6.58 2.02
CA MET A 78 -16.08 5.91 0.74
C MET A 78 -17.04 4.76 0.47
N LEU A 79 -17.25 3.88 1.45
CA LEU A 79 -18.18 2.74 1.30
C LEU A 79 -19.63 3.20 1.08
N HIS A 80 -20.06 4.25 1.79
CA HIS A 80 -21.40 4.81 1.62
C HIS A 80 -21.58 5.49 0.27
N ALA A 81 -20.52 6.11 -0.27
CA ALA A 81 -20.52 6.70 -1.61
C ALA A 81 -20.44 5.66 -2.75
N GLY A 82 -20.29 4.38 -2.42
CA GLY A 82 -20.21 3.30 -3.41
C GLY A 82 -18.84 3.13 -4.06
N GLU A 83 -17.77 3.59 -3.38
CA GLU A 83 -16.42 3.42 -3.88
C GLU A 83 -16.07 1.95 -4.15
N GLU A 84 -15.31 1.72 -5.21
CA GLU A 84 -14.87 0.36 -5.56
C GLU A 84 -13.97 -0.22 -4.45
N ILE A 85 -14.39 -1.34 -3.85
CA ILE A 85 -13.66 -1.97 -2.75
C ILE A 85 -12.24 -2.40 -3.13
N ARG A 86 -12.02 -2.76 -4.41
CA ARG A 86 -10.68 -3.06 -4.93
C ARG A 86 -9.77 -1.83 -4.96
N PHE A 87 -10.34 -0.66 -5.21
CA PHE A 87 -9.58 0.58 -5.15
C PHE A 87 -9.15 0.87 -3.72
N ILE A 88 -10.06 0.74 -2.74
CA ILE A 88 -9.74 0.91 -1.31
C ILE A 88 -8.66 -0.08 -0.87
N THR A 89 -8.78 -1.37 -1.21
CA THR A 89 -7.79 -2.39 -0.82
C THR A 89 -6.43 -2.15 -1.44
N ARG A 90 -6.34 -1.74 -2.71
CA ARG A 90 -5.07 -1.34 -3.34
C ARG A 90 -4.38 -0.22 -2.57
N ARG A 91 -5.13 0.78 -2.12
CA ARG A 91 -4.58 1.89 -1.34
C ARG A 91 -4.07 1.44 0.04
N LEU A 92 -4.76 0.49 0.70
CA LEU A 92 -4.29 -0.10 1.95
C LEU A 92 -2.99 -0.88 1.75
N VAL A 93 -2.87 -1.70 0.70
CA VAL A 93 -1.65 -2.47 0.41
C VAL A 93 -0.46 -1.54 0.12
N ILE A 94 -0.68 -0.47 -0.66
CA ILE A 94 0.34 0.53 -0.92
C ILE A 94 0.76 1.22 0.38
N CYS A 95 -0.19 1.70 1.19
CA CYS A 95 0.06 2.37 2.46
C CYS A 95 0.84 1.47 3.44
N ALA A 96 0.51 0.16 3.49
CA ALA A 96 1.24 -0.80 4.31
C ALA A 96 2.73 -0.88 3.95
N SER A 97 3.08 -0.77 2.66
CA SER A 97 4.47 -0.80 2.19
C SER A 97 5.15 0.56 2.27
N GLU A 98 4.42 1.65 1.97
CA GLU A 98 4.93 3.01 1.87
C GLU A 98 5.15 3.67 3.23
N ASP A 99 4.16 3.55 4.14
CA ASP A 99 4.09 4.32 5.38
C ASP A 99 4.42 3.51 6.64
N ILE A 100 4.21 2.18 6.61
CA ILE A 100 4.51 1.29 7.73
C ILE A 100 5.80 0.52 7.46
N GLY A 101 5.91 -0.06 6.28
CA GLY A 101 7.14 -0.69 5.78
C GLY A 101 7.75 -1.68 6.79
N LEU A 102 9.03 -1.49 7.07
CA LEU A 102 9.81 -2.37 7.95
C LEU A 102 9.58 -2.11 9.44
N ALA A 103 8.86 -1.05 9.82
CA ALA A 103 8.49 -0.83 11.22
C ALA A 103 7.54 -1.95 11.73
N ASP A 104 6.65 -2.44 10.84
CA ASP A 104 5.85 -3.63 11.07
C ASP A 104 5.54 -4.35 9.75
N SER A 105 6.33 -5.36 9.40
CA SER A 105 6.17 -6.13 8.16
C SER A 105 4.85 -6.91 8.08
N ASN A 106 4.17 -7.17 9.21
CA ASN A 106 2.85 -7.79 9.20
C ASN A 106 1.78 -6.89 8.58
N ALA A 107 1.97 -5.57 8.55
CA ALA A 107 1.04 -4.63 7.93
C ALA A 107 0.74 -5.01 6.47
N LEU A 108 1.77 -5.36 5.69
CA LEU A 108 1.60 -5.80 4.31
C LEU A 108 0.84 -7.13 4.22
N VAL A 109 1.10 -8.07 5.13
CA VAL A 109 0.41 -9.38 5.19
C VAL A 109 -1.07 -9.16 5.51
N VAL A 110 -1.39 -8.33 6.51
CA VAL A 110 -2.77 -8.00 6.88
C VAL A 110 -3.50 -7.31 5.73
N ALA A 111 -2.90 -6.31 5.10
CA ALA A 111 -3.50 -5.60 3.97
C ALA A 111 -3.74 -6.52 2.77
N GLN A 112 -2.79 -7.42 2.45
CA GLN A 112 -2.93 -8.37 1.35
C GLN A 112 -3.98 -9.45 1.65
N SER A 113 -4.04 -9.96 2.88
CA SER A 113 -5.07 -10.90 3.30
C SER A 113 -6.46 -10.26 3.27
N ALA A 114 -6.57 -9.01 3.70
CA ALA A 114 -7.81 -8.24 3.60
C ALA A 114 -8.25 -8.06 2.14
N ALA A 115 -7.33 -7.74 1.23
CA ALA A 115 -7.64 -7.60 -0.20
C ALA A 115 -8.22 -8.88 -0.80
N GLN A 116 -7.65 -10.04 -0.48
CA GLN A 116 -8.16 -11.34 -0.94
C GLN A 116 -9.52 -11.69 -0.31
N ALA A 117 -9.68 -11.47 1.00
CA ALA A 117 -10.91 -11.78 1.71
C ALA A 117 -12.10 -10.90 1.26
N VAL A 118 -11.85 -9.63 0.99
CA VAL A 118 -12.85 -8.67 0.48
C VAL A 118 -13.39 -9.11 -0.90
N GLU A 119 -12.52 -9.60 -1.79
CA GLU A 119 -12.94 -10.12 -3.09
C GLU A 119 -13.78 -11.40 -2.97
N PHE A 120 -13.45 -12.25 -2.03
CA PHE A 120 -14.16 -13.51 -1.80
C PHE A 120 -15.54 -13.30 -1.15
N ILE A 121 -15.64 -12.38 -0.19
CA ILE A 121 -16.85 -12.20 0.63
C ILE A 121 -17.81 -11.19 -0.01
N GLY A 122 -17.31 -10.05 -0.51
CA GLY A 122 -18.13 -8.97 -1.02
C GLY A 122 -18.85 -8.15 0.06
N LEU A 123 -19.51 -7.08 -0.38
CA LEU A 123 -20.33 -6.24 0.50
C LEU A 123 -21.69 -6.91 0.76
N PRO A 124 -22.30 -6.68 1.95
CA PRO A 124 -21.88 -5.71 2.97
C PRO A 124 -20.82 -6.18 3.96
N GLU A 125 -20.55 -7.48 4.12
CA GLU A 125 -19.68 -8.03 5.17
C GLU A 125 -18.22 -7.65 4.99
N ALA A 126 -17.76 -7.41 3.76
CA ALA A 126 -16.40 -6.96 3.46
C ALA A 126 -16.00 -5.67 4.20
N GLN A 127 -16.98 -4.83 4.60
CA GLN A 127 -16.74 -3.63 5.42
C GLN A 127 -16.00 -3.94 6.74
N LEU A 128 -16.27 -5.10 7.34
CA LEU A 128 -15.65 -5.51 8.61
C LEU A 128 -14.16 -5.81 8.41
N ILE A 129 -13.82 -6.45 7.28
CA ILE A 129 -12.45 -6.77 6.90
C ILE A 129 -11.67 -5.50 6.59
N LEU A 130 -12.28 -4.57 5.84
CA LEU A 130 -11.69 -3.27 5.53
C LEU A 130 -11.46 -2.44 6.81
N ALA A 131 -12.41 -2.43 7.74
CA ALA A 131 -12.26 -1.76 9.02
C ALA A 131 -11.12 -2.35 9.85
N HIS A 132 -11.03 -3.68 9.93
CA HIS A 132 -9.92 -4.37 10.63
C HIS A 132 -8.56 -3.96 10.05
N ALA A 133 -8.37 -4.07 8.73
CA ALA A 133 -7.12 -3.69 8.09
C ALA A 133 -6.80 -2.20 8.29
N THR A 134 -7.79 -1.33 8.17
CA THR A 134 -7.64 0.11 8.39
C THR A 134 -7.15 0.44 9.79
N LEU A 135 -7.79 -0.14 10.82
CA LEU A 135 -7.41 0.06 12.21
C LEU A 135 -6.01 -0.48 12.49
N TYR A 136 -5.69 -1.68 11.97
CA TYR A 136 -4.36 -2.24 12.10
C TYR A 136 -3.29 -1.30 11.53
N LEU A 137 -3.48 -0.81 10.29
CA LEU A 137 -2.54 0.07 9.64
C LEU A 137 -2.45 1.44 10.34
N ALA A 138 -3.57 2.00 10.80
CA ALA A 138 -3.59 3.28 11.49
C ALA A 138 -2.83 3.24 12.80
N THR A 139 -2.91 2.13 13.54
CA THR A 139 -2.26 1.97 14.85
C THR A 139 -0.85 1.37 14.78
N ALA A 140 -0.40 0.86 13.64
CA ALA A 140 0.94 0.33 13.45
C ALA A 140 2.02 1.43 13.56
N PRO A 141 3.25 1.10 14.01
CA PRO A 141 4.37 2.02 13.92
C PRO A 141 4.68 2.37 12.46
N LYS A 142 5.15 3.58 12.19
CA LYS A 142 5.35 4.11 10.84
C LYS A 142 6.83 4.20 10.48
N SER A 143 7.15 3.79 9.24
CA SER A 143 8.46 4.01 8.62
C SER A 143 8.36 4.00 7.10
N ASN A 144 8.89 5.01 6.47
CA ASN A 144 9.02 5.11 5.02
C ASN A 144 10.44 4.79 4.52
N SER A 145 11.26 4.15 5.35
CA SER A 145 12.67 3.87 5.04
C SER A 145 12.88 3.09 3.75
N ALA A 146 12.00 2.13 3.46
CA ALA A 146 12.04 1.35 2.22
C ALA A 146 11.69 2.21 0.99
N THR A 147 10.69 3.09 1.12
CA THR A 147 10.28 4.02 0.06
C THR A 147 11.39 5.01 -0.26
N VAL A 148 12.02 5.58 0.75
CA VAL A 148 13.17 6.48 0.59
C VAL A 148 14.32 5.76 -0.10
N ALA A 149 14.67 4.56 0.38
CA ALA A 149 15.79 3.78 -0.16
C ALA A 149 15.65 3.48 -1.66
N ILE A 150 14.48 2.99 -2.08
CA ILE A 150 14.26 2.68 -3.50
C ILE A 150 14.16 3.94 -4.36
N SER A 151 13.59 5.03 -3.82
CA SER A 151 13.48 6.31 -4.54
C SER A 151 14.86 6.92 -4.80
N GLU A 152 15.75 6.91 -3.82
CA GLU A 152 17.12 7.41 -3.98
C GLU A 152 17.93 6.57 -4.97
N ALA A 153 17.86 5.24 -4.86
CA ALA A 153 18.53 4.36 -5.81
C ALA A 153 17.99 4.53 -7.24
N SER A 154 16.67 4.63 -7.41
CA SER A 154 16.05 4.82 -8.71
C SER A 154 16.44 6.15 -9.34
N ARG A 155 16.47 7.23 -8.56
CA ARG A 155 16.92 8.55 -9.04
C ARG A 155 18.33 8.50 -9.57
N GLU A 156 19.24 7.83 -8.86
CA GLU A 156 20.63 7.71 -9.26
C GLU A 156 20.80 6.95 -10.58
N VAL A 157 20.06 5.85 -10.75
CA VAL A 157 20.04 5.08 -11.99
C VAL A 157 19.47 5.91 -13.15
N GLN A 158 18.39 6.66 -12.92
CA GLN A 158 17.77 7.52 -13.94
C GLN A 158 18.68 8.67 -14.36
N GLU A 159 19.47 9.21 -13.46
CA GLU A 159 20.47 10.25 -13.78
C GLU A 159 21.70 9.71 -14.55
N GLY A 160 21.68 8.45 -14.94
CA GLY A 160 22.74 7.83 -15.74
C GLY A 160 23.98 7.42 -14.95
N ARG A 161 23.92 7.51 -13.62
CA ARG A 161 25.00 7.06 -12.72
C ARG A 161 24.91 5.55 -12.45
N THR A 162 24.82 4.77 -13.53
CA THR A 162 24.77 3.31 -13.46
C THR A 162 26.13 2.73 -13.16
N LEU A 163 26.18 1.79 -12.23
CA LEU A 163 27.40 1.10 -11.82
C LEU A 163 27.53 -0.23 -12.56
N ALA A 164 28.75 -0.58 -12.96
CA ALA A 164 29.02 -1.91 -13.49
C ALA A 164 28.92 -2.94 -12.36
N VAL A 165 28.35 -4.11 -12.69
CA VAL A 165 28.34 -5.24 -11.74
C VAL A 165 29.76 -5.70 -11.49
N PRO A 166 30.24 -5.76 -10.23
CA PRO A 166 31.57 -6.27 -9.90
C PRO A 166 31.80 -7.69 -10.44
N ASP A 167 33.01 -8.01 -10.89
CA ASP A 167 33.30 -9.29 -11.55
C ASP A 167 32.98 -10.51 -10.68
N HIS A 168 33.27 -10.45 -9.38
CA HIS A 168 32.97 -11.52 -8.42
C HIS A 168 31.46 -11.73 -8.20
N LEU A 169 30.61 -10.75 -8.52
CA LEU A 169 29.13 -10.88 -8.41
C LEU A 169 28.46 -11.28 -9.73
N ARG A 170 29.24 -11.38 -10.83
CA ARG A 170 28.69 -11.77 -12.13
C ARG A 170 28.36 -13.25 -12.16
N ASP A 171 27.32 -13.62 -12.92
CA ASP A 171 26.93 -15.02 -13.11
C ASP A 171 28.09 -15.86 -13.67
N SER A 172 28.38 -16.97 -13.01
CA SER A 172 29.43 -17.93 -13.37
C SER A 172 28.90 -19.29 -13.84
N HIS A 173 27.58 -19.46 -14.00
CA HIS A 173 26.95 -20.75 -14.27
C HIS A 173 26.89 -21.14 -15.77
N PHE A 174 27.54 -20.38 -16.68
CA PHE A 174 27.57 -20.69 -18.11
C PHE A 174 28.94 -21.14 -18.61
N LYS A 175 28.97 -21.93 -19.71
CA LYS A 175 30.22 -22.40 -20.33
C LYS A 175 31.07 -21.20 -20.80
N GLY A 176 32.28 -21.07 -20.27
CA GLY A 176 33.22 -19.98 -20.61
C GLY A 176 33.26 -18.82 -19.59
N ALA A 177 32.45 -18.86 -18.53
CA ALA A 177 32.50 -17.87 -17.46
C ALA A 177 33.91 -17.76 -16.83
N GLU A 178 34.59 -18.88 -16.66
CA GLU A 178 35.99 -18.95 -16.14
C GLU A 178 36.98 -18.14 -17.00
N ARG A 179 36.86 -18.22 -18.34
CA ARG A 179 37.73 -17.46 -19.26
C ARG A 179 37.49 -15.95 -19.14
N LEU A 180 36.34 -15.54 -18.71
CA LEU A 180 35.91 -14.15 -18.50
C LEU A 180 36.10 -13.72 -17.04
N GLN A 181 36.67 -14.55 -16.19
CA GLN A 181 36.88 -14.34 -14.75
C GLN A 181 35.60 -13.94 -14.01
N ARG A 182 34.41 -14.31 -14.53
CA ARG A 182 33.12 -14.02 -13.91
C ARG A 182 32.91 -14.87 -12.67
N GLY A 183 32.49 -14.25 -11.58
CA GLY A 183 32.35 -14.91 -10.28
C GLY A 183 33.67 -15.20 -9.55
N ALA A 184 34.80 -14.87 -10.17
CA ALA A 184 36.10 -15.11 -9.54
C ALA A 184 36.26 -14.29 -8.26
N GLY A 185 36.61 -14.97 -7.16
CA GLY A 185 36.83 -14.34 -5.85
C GLY A 185 35.51 -14.07 -5.07
N TYR A 186 34.35 -14.59 -5.51
CA TYR A 186 33.15 -14.52 -4.70
C TYR A 186 33.29 -15.30 -3.40
N LEU A 187 33.03 -14.64 -2.28
CA LEU A 187 33.01 -15.26 -0.97
C LEU A 187 31.58 -15.65 -0.63
N TYR A 188 31.31 -16.96 -0.53
CA TYR A 188 29.98 -17.44 -0.20
C TYR A 188 29.70 -17.28 1.31
N PRO A 189 28.73 -16.44 1.72
CA PRO A 189 28.56 -16.09 3.13
C PRO A 189 28.33 -17.28 4.07
N HIS A 190 27.65 -18.34 3.59
CA HIS A 190 27.34 -19.51 4.44
C HIS A 190 28.58 -20.36 4.79
N ASP A 191 29.70 -20.22 4.08
CA ASP A 191 30.99 -20.86 4.42
C ASP A 191 31.73 -20.12 5.53
N HIS A 192 31.19 -18.96 5.97
CA HIS A 192 31.84 -18.10 6.95
C HIS A 192 31.04 -17.98 8.24
N LYS A 193 31.73 -17.85 9.36
CA LYS A 193 31.11 -17.71 10.69
C LYS A 193 30.18 -16.47 10.73
N GLY A 194 28.93 -16.68 11.08
CA GLY A 194 27.93 -15.62 11.15
C GLY A 194 27.40 -15.15 9.80
N ALA A 195 27.76 -15.83 8.69
CA ALA A 195 27.37 -15.48 7.34
C ALA A 195 27.72 -14.02 6.96
N VAL A 196 28.82 -13.50 7.50
CA VAL A 196 29.35 -12.15 7.19
C VAL A 196 30.70 -12.28 6.51
N VAL A 197 30.86 -11.66 5.36
CA VAL A 197 32.10 -11.69 4.58
C VAL A 197 32.51 -10.28 4.15
N PRO A 198 33.82 -9.95 4.16
CA PRO A 198 34.31 -8.65 3.77
C PRO A 198 34.49 -8.57 2.25
N GLN A 199 33.36 -8.48 1.53
CA GLN A 199 33.35 -8.25 0.07
C GLN A 199 32.43 -7.08 -0.28
N ALA A 200 32.78 -6.35 -1.32
CA ALA A 200 31.98 -5.23 -1.81
C ALA A 200 30.82 -5.73 -2.67
N TYR A 201 29.60 -5.38 -2.31
CA TYR A 201 28.40 -5.67 -3.11
C TYR A 201 28.01 -4.49 -4.02
N LEU A 202 28.43 -3.28 -3.66
CA LEU A 202 28.33 -2.09 -4.49
C LEU A 202 29.69 -1.41 -4.58
N PRO A 203 30.09 -0.90 -5.76
CA PRO A 203 31.22 0.01 -5.89
C PRO A 203 31.00 1.25 -5.00
N GLU A 204 32.07 1.83 -4.49
CA GLU A 204 32.06 3.13 -3.77
C GLU A 204 31.33 3.17 -2.41
N GLY A 205 30.90 2.02 -1.84
CA GLY A 205 30.33 1.96 -0.49
C GLY A 205 29.04 2.74 -0.30
N ARG A 206 28.24 2.91 -1.34
CA ARG A 206 26.95 3.65 -1.32
C ARG A 206 25.95 3.01 -0.37
N ARG A 207 25.16 3.85 0.28
CA ARG A 207 24.11 3.44 1.21
C ARG A 207 22.82 4.14 0.86
N TYR A 208 21.77 3.36 0.56
CA TYR A 208 20.42 3.86 0.31
C TYR A 208 19.48 3.61 1.49
N TYR A 209 19.68 2.48 2.20
CA TYR A 209 18.83 2.12 3.31
C TYR A 209 19.40 2.60 4.65
N THR A 210 18.61 3.42 5.34
CA THR A 210 18.83 3.84 6.72
C THR A 210 17.64 3.41 7.55
N SER A 211 17.85 2.50 8.51
CA SER A 211 16.77 2.04 9.40
C SER A 211 16.39 3.13 10.40
N THR A 212 15.10 3.24 10.68
CA THR A 212 14.58 4.05 11.77
C THR A 212 14.70 3.31 13.12
N GLU A 213 14.21 3.91 14.20
CA GLU A 213 14.10 3.25 15.51
C GLU A 213 12.65 2.85 15.83
N HIS A 214 11.75 2.93 14.83
CA HIS A 214 10.34 2.64 15.00
C HIS A 214 10.06 1.13 14.85
N GLY A 215 9.26 0.60 15.76
CA GLY A 215 8.79 -0.78 15.71
C GLY A 215 9.93 -1.81 15.56
N GLN A 216 9.83 -2.67 14.54
CA GLN A 216 10.81 -3.73 14.29
C GLN A 216 12.14 -3.19 13.72
N GLU A 217 12.18 -1.98 13.16
CA GLU A 217 13.41 -1.43 12.59
C GLU A 217 14.49 -1.17 13.63
N LYS A 218 14.16 -0.98 14.89
CA LYS A 218 15.15 -0.92 15.97
C LYS A 218 16.03 -2.18 15.98
N ARG A 219 15.41 -3.37 15.89
CA ARG A 219 16.14 -4.65 15.84
C ARG A 219 16.92 -4.82 14.54
N ILE A 220 16.38 -4.31 13.42
CA ILE A 220 17.07 -4.31 12.13
C ILE A 220 18.33 -3.44 12.22
N LYS A 221 18.23 -2.25 12.81
CA LYS A 221 19.35 -1.34 13.04
C LYS A 221 20.46 -2.00 13.85
N GLU A 222 20.14 -2.59 15.00
CA GLU A 222 21.07 -3.30 15.87
C GLU A 222 21.82 -4.39 15.11
N ARG A 223 21.12 -5.18 14.28
CA ARG A 223 21.69 -6.24 13.45
C ARG A 223 22.59 -5.69 12.34
N LEU A 224 22.17 -4.61 11.66
CA LEU A 224 22.97 -3.96 10.62
C LEU A 224 24.25 -3.36 11.19
N ASP A 225 24.19 -2.73 12.36
CA ASP A 225 25.34 -2.16 13.02
C ASP A 225 26.32 -3.24 13.49
N PHE A 226 25.80 -4.39 13.93
CA PHE A 226 26.62 -5.55 14.23
C PHE A 226 27.32 -6.08 12.96
N TRP A 227 26.63 -6.27 11.85
CA TRP A 227 27.21 -6.75 10.59
C TRP A 227 28.26 -5.78 10.05
N ARG A 228 28.02 -4.47 10.10
CA ARG A 228 28.96 -3.44 9.66
C ARG A 228 30.26 -3.48 10.45
N ARG A 229 30.18 -3.60 11.78
CA ARG A 229 31.37 -3.77 12.63
C ARG A 229 32.16 -5.04 12.28
N GLN A 230 31.48 -6.16 12.12
CA GLN A 230 32.12 -7.41 11.72
C GLN A 230 32.80 -7.29 10.34
N PHE A 231 32.17 -6.61 9.40
CA PHE A 231 32.74 -6.34 8.09
C PHE A 231 34.03 -5.48 8.18
N GLU A 232 34.01 -4.43 8.97
CA GLU A 232 35.18 -3.55 9.21
C GLU A 232 36.31 -4.32 9.88
N GLU A 233 36.04 -5.12 10.92
CA GLU A 233 37.03 -5.94 11.60
C GLU A 233 37.68 -6.99 10.68
N LEU A 234 36.90 -7.66 9.83
CA LEU A 234 37.40 -8.65 8.88
C LEU A 234 38.20 -8.01 7.74
N SER A 235 37.80 -6.79 7.32
CA SER A 235 38.54 -6.03 6.30
C SER A 235 39.85 -5.51 6.80
N ALA A 236 39.98 -5.14 8.07
CA ALA A 236 41.23 -4.68 8.70
C ALA A 236 42.24 -5.79 8.94
N ARG A 237 41.85 -7.07 8.89
CA ARG A 237 42.74 -8.24 9.08
C ARG A 237 43.38 -8.74 7.79
N LYS A 238 42.98 -8.18 6.63
CA LYS A 238 43.55 -8.47 5.31
C LYS A 238 44.67 -7.47 4.97
#